data_92a68907b4cda4ef93394aeda63a3f87
#
_entry.id   92a68907b4cda4ef93394aeda63a3f87
#
_cell.length_a   1.000
_cell.length_b   1.000
_cell.length_c   1.000
_cell.angle_alpha   90.00
_cell.angle_beta   90.00
_cell.angle_gamma   90.00
#
_symmetry.space_group_name_H-M   'P 1'
#
loop_
_entity.id
_entity.type
_entity.pdbx_description
1 polymer ?
#
loop_
_entity_poly.entity_id
_entity_poly.type
_entity_poly.pdbx_seq_one_letter_code
_entity_poly.pdbx_strand_id
1 'polypeptide(L)'
;MMINQLMKLLTEDFKFFTNLTIEHILVSLLAISIASVLGIILGIIIGEYRKFSGLILGTVNILYTIPSIALLGFFITITGVGNTTALIALIIYALLPIIRSTYTGIVTINPLIIEAAEGMGSTKLQQLFKVKLPLALPVLMSGIRNMVTMTIALAGIASFVGAGGLGVAIYRGITTNNSVMTFLGSLLIAILALIFDFILGLIEKRLTNHKRVKYKINPKLIILGLFIVIFGTYFSLNSKKDKTINIATKPMTEGYILGQMLTELIEQDTDLKVNITNGVGGGTSNIHPAIVKGEFDLYPEYTGTSWEAVLKKEASYDESKFDELQKEYKEKYNLEYVNLYGFNNTYGLAVNKDIAEKYNLKTYSDLAKVSNNLIFGAEYDFFEREDGYKELQKVYNMNFKKQIDMDIGLKYQAMKDKKIDVMVIFTTDGQLAISDVLVLEDDKKMYPSYRAGTVVRSEILSEYPELKPVLEKLNNILDDKTMADLNYQVESEGKKPEDVAREYLQEKGLLEAR
;
A
#
# COMPACT_ATOMS: atom_id res chain seq x y z
N MET A 1 8.58 -12.27 26.28
CA MET A 1 7.88 -13.04 25.24
C MET A 1 7.94 -12.31 23.89
N MET A 2 7.40 -11.11 23.77
CA MET A 2 7.35 -10.31 22.51
C MET A 2 8.73 -10.06 21.89
N ILE A 3 9.76 -9.68 22.65
CA ILE A 3 11.12 -9.44 22.11
C ILE A 3 11.69 -10.70 21.44
N ASN A 4 11.49 -11.88 22.03
CA ASN A 4 11.96 -13.13 21.44
C ASN A 4 11.23 -13.46 20.13
N GLN A 5 9.94 -13.14 20.03
CA GLN A 5 9.16 -13.31 18.81
C GLN A 5 9.63 -12.34 17.71
N LEU A 6 9.91 -11.07 18.05
CA LEU A 6 10.46 -10.09 17.12
C LEU A 6 11.82 -10.50 16.57
N MET A 7 12.72 -10.95 17.46
CA MET A 7 14.05 -11.43 17.04
C MET A 7 13.97 -12.68 16.19
N LYS A 8 13.06 -13.60 16.52
CA LYS A 8 12.80 -14.81 15.73
C LYS A 8 12.34 -14.44 14.34
N LEU A 9 11.28 -13.62 14.23
CA LEU A 9 10.73 -13.18 12.95
C LEU A 9 11.78 -12.44 12.10
N LEU A 10 12.57 -11.53 12.71
CA LEU A 10 13.62 -10.81 11.99
C LEU A 10 14.71 -11.73 11.47
N THR A 11 15.08 -12.78 12.20
CA THR A 11 16.12 -13.73 11.77
C THR A 11 15.61 -14.71 10.72
N GLU A 12 14.39 -15.20 10.86
CA GLU A 12 13.75 -16.11 9.90
C GLU A 12 13.42 -15.43 8.56
N ASP A 13 13.03 -14.16 8.60
CA ASP A 13 12.68 -13.36 7.43
C ASP A 13 13.70 -12.26 7.11
N PHE A 14 14.95 -12.47 7.47
CA PHE A 14 16.00 -11.44 7.34
C PHE A 14 16.10 -10.85 5.93
N LYS A 15 16.04 -11.69 4.89
CA LYS A 15 16.08 -11.23 3.49
C LYS A 15 14.88 -10.37 3.13
N PHE A 16 13.68 -10.74 3.58
CA PHE A 16 12.45 -9.99 3.36
C PHE A 16 12.56 -8.58 3.99
N PHE A 17 12.86 -8.50 5.29
CA PHE A 17 13.00 -7.20 5.97
C PHE A 17 14.14 -6.35 5.44
N THR A 18 15.24 -6.97 5.02
CA THR A 18 16.37 -6.25 4.40
C THR A 18 15.96 -5.63 3.07
N ASN A 19 15.28 -6.37 2.20
CA ASN A 19 14.80 -5.85 0.93
C ASN A 19 13.82 -4.70 1.13
N LEU A 20 12.82 -4.86 2.01
CA LEU A 20 11.87 -3.80 2.34
C LEU A 20 12.55 -2.56 2.93
N THR A 21 13.61 -2.75 3.74
CA THR A 21 14.38 -1.63 4.28
C THR A 21 15.13 -0.88 3.19
N ILE A 22 15.75 -1.58 2.25
CA ILE A 22 16.45 -0.97 1.11
C ILE A 22 15.47 -0.19 0.23
N GLU A 23 14.33 -0.78 -0.12
CA GLU A 23 13.27 -0.10 -0.89
C GLU A 23 12.78 1.15 -0.18
N HIS A 24 12.52 1.05 1.13
CA HIS A 24 12.07 2.17 1.95
C HIS A 24 13.07 3.33 1.95
N ILE A 25 14.37 3.01 2.10
CA ILE A 25 15.46 4.00 2.03
C ILE A 25 15.51 4.64 0.64
N LEU A 26 15.46 3.86 -0.43
CA LEU A 26 15.56 4.37 -1.81
C LEU A 26 14.42 5.33 -2.15
N VAL A 27 13.17 4.92 -1.89
CA VAL A 27 11.99 5.76 -2.15
C VAL A 27 12.03 7.04 -1.32
N SER A 28 12.36 6.92 -0.01
CA SER A 28 12.47 8.07 0.89
C SER A 28 13.57 9.03 0.46
N LEU A 29 14.78 8.53 0.17
CA LEU A 29 15.91 9.39 -0.22
C LEU A 29 15.68 10.09 -1.55
N LEU A 30 15.02 9.43 -2.49
CA LEU A 30 14.67 10.05 -3.77
C LEU A 30 13.68 11.20 -3.56
N ALA A 31 12.61 10.99 -2.78
CA ALA A 31 11.65 12.02 -2.44
C ALA A 31 12.30 13.19 -1.69
N ILE A 32 13.11 12.90 -0.67
CA ILE A 32 13.86 13.88 0.13
C ILE A 32 14.79 14.72 -0.75
N SER A 33 15.51 14.08 -1.66
CA SER A 33 16.48 14.76 -2.54
C SER A 33 15.77 15.74 -3.48
N ILE A 34 14.69 15.31 -4.13
CA ILE A 34 13.89 16.17 -5.02
C ILE A 34 13.25 17.32 -4.23
N ALA A 35 12.61 17.01 -3.10
CA ALA A 35 11.98 18.00 -2.24
C ALA A 35 12.99 19.01 -1.68
N SER A 36 14.20 18.58 -1.31
CA SER A 36 15.27 19.48 -0.83
C SER A 36 15.66 20.49 -1.89
N VAL A 37 15.91 20.03 -3.12
CA VAL A 37 16.29 20.94 -4.23
C VAL A 37 15.17 21.93 -4.51
N LEU A 38 13.95 21.44 -4.75
CA LEU A 38 12.80 22.29 -5.06
C LEU A 38 12.45 23.23 -3.89
N GLY A 39 12.44 22.71 -2.67
CA GLY A 39 12.06 23.47 -1.48
C GLY A 39 13.07 24.55 -1.10
N ILE A 40 14.38 24.28 -1.24
CA ILE A 40 15.41 25.32 -1.02
C ILE A 40 15.30 26.41 -2.07
N ILE A 41 15.15 26.06 -3.35
CA ILE A 41 15.00 27.02 -4.43
C ILE A 41 13.77 27.91 -4.21
N LEU A 42 12.60 27.31 -3.95
CA LEU A 42 11.36 28.03 -3.68
C LEU A 42 11.48 28.89 -2.41
N GLY A 43 12.07 28.37 -1.35
CA GLY A 43 12.30 29.10 -0.10
C GLY A 43 13.23 30.32 -0.28
N ILE A 44 14.28 30.21 -1.11
CA ILE A 44 15.14 31.33 -1.49
C ILE A 44 14.35 32.37 -2.29
N ILE A 45 13.58 31.94 -3.28
CA ILE A 45 12.77 32.83 -4.12
C ILE A 45 11.83 33.67 -3.26
N ILE A 46 11.06 33.04 -2.36
CA ILE A 46 10.12 33.77 -1.50
C ILE A 46 10.81 34.55 -0.38
N GLY A 47 12.04 34.17 0.00
CA GLY A 47 12.87 34.93 0.93
C GLY A 47 13.37 36.27 0.33
N GLU A 48 13.75 36.24 -0.96
CA GLU A 48 14.17 37.42 -1.72
C GLU A 48 12.97 38.23 -2.22
N TYR A 49 11.89 37.60 -2.66
CA TYR A 49 10.69 38.23 -3.21
C TYR A 49 9.48 37.98 -2.31
N ARG A 50 9.46 38.64 -1.16
CA ARG A 50 8.45 38.46 -0.08
C ARG A 50 6.99 38.56 -0.53
N LYS A 51 6.69 39.27 -1.63
CA LYS A 51 5.34 39.40 -2.18
C LYS A 51 4.70 38.08 -2.58
N PHE A 52 5.51 37.05 -2.90
CA PHE A 52 5.03 35.74 -3.28
C PHE A 52 4.96 34.75 -2.10
N SER A 53 5.46 35.12 -0.91
CA SER A 53 5.54 34.21 0.23
C SER A 53 4.16 33.73 0.68
N GLY A 54 3.17 34.64 0.74
CA GLY A 54 1.80 34.28 1.13
C GLY A 54 1.15 33.26 0.18
N LEU A 55 1.33 33.44 -1.14
CA LEU A 55 0.79 32.53 -2.13
C LEU A 55 1.46 31.14 -2.06
N ILE A 56 2.80 31.10 -2.12
CA ILE A 56 3.53 29.82 -2.15
C ILE A 56 3.37 29.05 -0.84
N LEU A 57 3.58 29.70 0.31
CA LEU A 57 3.39 29.04 1.60
C LEU A 57 1.93 28.65 1.83
N GLY A 58 0.97 29.45 1.38
CA GLY A 58 -0.46 29.13 1.45
C GLY A 58 -0.81 27.88 0.65
N THR A 59 -0.38 27.82 -0.60
CA THR A 59 -0.61 26.67 -1.48
C THR A 59 0.01 25.39 -0.91
N VAL A 60 1.28 25.44 -0.52
CA VAL A 60 1.96 24.25 0.03
C VAL A 60 1.35 23.83 1.37
N ASN A 61 0.90 24.80 2.18
CA ASN A 61 0.20 24.50 3.43
C ASN A 61 -1.14 23.79 3.19
N ILE A 62 -1.92 24.24 2.19
CA ILE A 62 -3.17 23.56 1.80
C ILE A 62 -2.87 22.12 1.38
N LEU A 63 -1.90 21.91 0.49
CA LEU A 63 -1.50 20.57 0.05
C LEU A 63 -1.05 19.68 1.20
N TYR A 64 -0.33 20.25 2.17
CA TYR A 64 0.13 19.52 3.37
C TYR A 64 -1.03 19.13 4.31
N THR A 65 -2.14 19.86 4.32
CA THR A 65 -3.32 19.52 5.16
C THR A 65 -4.21 18.44 4.58
N ILE A 66 -4.03 18.08 3.30
CA ILE A 66 -4.77 16.96 2.69
C ILE A 66 -4.30 15.66 3.35
N PRO A 67 -5.20 14.77 3.82
CA PRO A 67 -4.80 13.47 4.34
C PRO A 67 -3.98 12.68 3.33
N SER A 68 -2.89 12.05 3.78
CA SER A 68 -1.93 11.37 2.88
C SER A 68 -2.57 10.26 2.03
N ILE A 69 -3.48 9.48 2.60
CA ILE A 69 -4.22 8.45 1.87
C ILE A 69 -5.11 9.07 0.79
N ALA A 70 -5.76 10.20 1.08
CA ALA A 70 -6.59 10.90 0.08
C ALA A 70 -5.73 11.45 -1.08
N LEU A 71 -4.54 11.98 -0.76
CA LEU A 71 -3.60 12.47 -1.78
C LEU A 71 -3.09 11.32 -2.66
N LEU A 72 -2.78 10.17 -2.07
CA LEU A 72 -2.40 8.96 -2.81
C LEU A 72 -3.55 8.51 -3.73
N GLY A 73 -4.78 8.40 -3.20
CA GLY A 73 -5.97 8.03 -3.99
C GLY A 73 -6.21 8.97 -5.17
N PHE A 74 -6.03 10.27 -4.98
CA PHE A 74 -6.11 11.24 -6.07
C PHE A 74 -5.05 11.00 -7.16
N PHE A 75 -3.78 10.79 -6.77
CA PHE A 75 -2.71 10.58 -7.74
C PHE A 75 -2.74 9.22 -8.43
N ILE A 76 -3.28 8.16 -7.81
CA ILE A 76 -3.49 6.87 -8.48
C ILE A 76 -4.25 7.05 -9.80
N THR A 77 -5.28 7.90 -9.82
CA THR A 77 -6.09 8.12 -11.02
C THR A 77 -5.29 8.75 -12.18
N ILE A 78 -4.22 9.49 -11.86
CA ILE A 78 -3.38 10.23 -12.84
C ILE A 78 -2.14 9.42 -13.20
N THR A 79 -1.39 8.96 -12.20
CA THR A 79 -0.06 8.37 -12.36
C THR A 79 -0.03 6.85 -12.18
N GLY A 80 -1.18 6.23 -11.83
CA GLY A 80 -1.29 4.80 -11.61
C GLY A 80 -0.82 4.35 -10.23
N VAL A 81 -0.67 3.03 -10.07
CA VAL A 81 -0.18 2.37 -8.85
C VAL A 81 1.34 2.28 -8.90
N GLY A 82 2.01 2.38 -7.75
CA GLY A 82 3.45 2.15 -7.64
C GLY A 82 4.29 3.36 -7.26
N ASN A 83 5.58 3.28 -7.55
CA ASN A 83 6.61 4.21 -7.08
C ASN A 83 6.36 5.68 -7.47
N THR A 84 5.85 5.94 -8.67
CA THR A 84 5.62 7.31 -9.16
C THR A 84 4.59 8.04 -8.29
N THR A 85 3.48 7.41 -8.00
CA THR A 85 2.41 7.95 -7.15
C THR A 85 2.91 8.21 -5.73
N ALA A 86 3.62 7.24 -5.15
CA ALA A 86 4.21 7.40 -3.83
C ALA A 86 5.22 8.55 -3.77
N LEU A 87 6.12 8.65 -4.76
CA LEU A 87 7.12 9.72 -4.84
C LEU A 87 6.48 11.10 -4.91
N ILE A 88 5.47 11.30 -5.75
CA ILE A 88 4.79 12.60 -5.87
C ILE A 88 4.16 13.00 -4.53
N ALA A 89 3.46 12.09 -3.87
CA ALA A 89 2.86 12.35 -2.57
C ALA A 89 3.91 12.69 -1.50
N LEU A 90 4.98 11.90 -1.40
CA LEU A 90 6.07 12.14 -0.46
C LEU A 90 6.78 13.47 -0.71
N ILE A 91 7.03 13.84 -1.97
CA ILE A 91 7.63 15.13 -2.33
C ILE A 91 6.74 16.28 -1.86
N ILE A 92 5.43 16.22 -2.10
CA ILE A 92 4.48 17.27 -1.70
C ILE A 92 4.54 17.47 -0.18
N TYR A 93 4.51 16.40 0.61
CA TYR A 93 4.60 16.49 2.06
C TYR A 93 5.96 17.01 2.55
N ALA A 94 7.04 16.65 1.87
CA ALA A 94 8.38 17.08 2.21
C ALA A 94 8.65 18.57 1.89
N LEU A 95 7.89 19.17 0.95
CA LEU A 95 8.11 20.55 0.52
C LEU A 95 7.83 21.58 1.61
N LEU A 96 6.77 21.44 2.41
CA LEU A 96 6.39 22.46 3.39
C LEU A 96 7.47 22.74 4.44
N PRO A 97 8.04 21.72 5.14
CA PRO A 97 9.08 21.94 6.14
C PRO A 97 10.29 22.64 5.56
N ILE A 98 10.75 22.24 4.38
CA ILE A 98 11.98 22.77 3.79
C ILE A 98 11.79 24.19 3.22
N ILE A 99 10.66 24.46 2.55
CA ILE A 99 10.35 25.82 2.06
C ILE A 99 10.25 26.79 3.23
N ARG A 100 9.50 26.40 4.28
CA ARG A 100 9.30 27.23 5.48
C ARG A 100 10.60 27.51 6.21
N SER A 101 11.46 26.50 6.40
CA SER A 101 12.75 26.66 7.08
C SER A 101 13.70 27.54 6.30
N THR A 102 13.77 27.35 4.96
CA THR A 102 14.59 28.16 4.07
C THR A 102 14.14 29.62 4.09
N TYR A 103 12.83 29.85 3.94
CA TYR A 103 12.24 31.19 4.03
C TYR A 103 12.54 31.86 5.38
N THR A 104 12.22 31.17 6.48
CA THR A 104 12.43 31.70 7.85
C THR A 104 13.91 31.99 8.08
N GLY A 105 14.80 31.06 7.69
CA GLY A 105 16.23 31.24 7.85
C GLY A 105 16.76 32.49 7.13
N ILE A 106 16.22 32.83 5.96
CA ILE A 106 16.62 34.02 5.20
C ILE A 106 16.01 35.30 5.79
N VAL A 107 14.72 35.30 6.13
CA VAL A 107 14.04 36.54 6.55
C VAL A 107 14.33 36.95 7.98
N THR A 108 14.82 36.04 8.82
CA THR A 108 15.22 36.35 10.23
C THR A 108 16.63 36.91 10.37
N ILE A 109 17.40 37.01 9.27
CA ILE A 109 18.73 37.62 9.30
C ILE A 109 18.61 39.09 9.64
N ASN A 110 19.45 39.56 10.56
CA ASN A 110 19.47 40.94 10.96
C ASN A 110 19.74 41.84 9.75
N PRO A 111 18.86 42.83 9.45
CA PRO A 111 19.01 43.72 8.30
C PRO A 111 20.34 44.47 8.27
N LEU A 112 20.88 44.84 9.43
CA LEU A 112 22.18 45.53 9.55
C LEU A 112 23.35 44.76 8.95
N ILE A 113 23.29 43.42 9.00
CA ILE A 113 24.33 42.57 8.38
C ILE A 113 24.24 42.66 6.86
N ILE A 114 23.03 42.72 6.31
CA ILE A 114 22.81 42.86 4.88
C ILE A 114 23.24 44.22 4.39
N GLU A 115 22.88 45.29 5.12
CA GLU A 115 23.31 46.67 4.83
C GLU A 115 24.84 46.80 4.85
N ALA A 116 25.50 46.21 5.86
CA ALA A 116 26.96 46.22 5.95
C ALA A 116 27.60 45.48 4.74
N ALA A 117 27.04 44.37 4.32
CA ALA A 117 27.51 43.65 3.13
C ALA A 117 27.32 44.48 1.84
N GLU A 118 26.21 45.19 1.74
CA GLU A 118 25.93 46.10 0.63
C GLU A 118 26.87 47.29 0.61
N GLY A 119 27.09 47.89 1.76
CA GLY A 119 28.09 48.99 1.93
C GLY A 119 29.52 48.59 1.58
N MET A 120 29.86 47.27 1.70
CA MET A 120 31.13 46.71 1.23
C MET A 120 31.14 46.35 -0.28
N GLY A 121 30.10 46.72 -1.04
CA GLY A 121 30.01 46.48 -2.48
C GLY A 121 29.63 45.05 -2.89
N SER A 122 29.01 44.29 -1.98
CA SER A 122 28.58 42.91 -2.33
C SER A 122 27.39 42.93 -3.28
N THR A 123 27.49 42.17 -4.37
CA THR A 123 26.35 41.95 -5.27
C THR A 123 25.27 41.09 -4.59
N LYS A 124 24.02 41.13 -5.07
CA LYS A 124 22.89 40.32 -4.55
C LYS A 124 23.21 38.82 -4.47
N LEU A 125 23.87 38.26 -5.49
CA LEU A 125 24.31 36.86 -5.47
C LEU A 125 25.39 36.60 -4.42
N GLN A 126 26.34 37.53 -4.26
CA GLN A 126 27.34 37.40 -3.18
C GLN A 126 26.70 37.50 -1.79
N GLN A 127 25.72 38.40 -1.59
CA GLN A 127 24.95 38.48 -0.35
C GLN A 127 24.22 37.16 -0.09
N LEU A 128 23.56 36.60 -1.10
CA LEU A 128 22.84 35.33 -0.94
C LEU A 128 23.78 34.18 -0.54
N PHE A 129 24.82 33.92 -1.32
CA PHE A 129 25.66 32.71 -1.14
C PHE A 129 26.74 32.86 -0.06
N LYS A 130 27.23 34.09 0.21
CA LYS A 130 28.32 34.33 1.18
C LYS A 130 27.84 34.83 2.53
N VAL A 131 26.61 35.38 2.60
CA VAL A 131 26.07 35.98 3.84
C VAL A 131 24.78 35.27 4.26
N LYS A 132 23.72 35.35 3.45
CA LYS A 132 22.39 34.87 3.85
C LYS A 132 22.33 33.37 4.06
N LEU A 133 22.74 32.55 3.09
CA LEU A 133 22.70 31.09 3.20
C LEU A 133 23.58 30.55 4.34
N PRO A 134 24.83 31.02 4.55
CA PRO A 134 25.61 30.59 5.71
C PRO A 134 24.98 30.93 7.06
N LEU A 135 24.37 32.13 7.19
CA LEU A 135 23.69 32.52 8.40
C LEU A 135 22.34 31.79 8.60
N ALA A 136 21.65 31.47 7.54
CA ALA A 136 20.42 30.69 7.57
C ALA A 136 20.65 29.17 7.81
N LEU A 137 21.89 28.70 7.67
CA LEU A 137 22.21 27.26 7.68
C LEU A 137 21.70 26.50 8.92
N PRO A 138 21.77 27.04 10.17
CA PRO A 138 21.23 26.33 11.33
C PRO A 138 19.73 26.08 11.24
N VAL A 139 18.96 27.08 10.77
CA VAL A 139 17.50 26.98 10.59
C VAL A 139 17.17 26.03 9.44
N LEU A 140 17.93 26.12 8.35
CA LEU A 140 17.83 25.20 7.21
C LEU A 140 18.07 23.76 7.61
N MET A 141 19.14 23.47 8.37
CA MET A 141 19.47 22.12 8.83
C MET A 141 18.40 21.53 9.74
N SER A 142 17.86 22.34 10.65
CA SER A 142 16.71 21.91 11.47
C SER A 142 15.50 21.54 10.61
N GLY A 143 15.21 22.32 9.56
CA GLY A 143 14.15 22.03 8.59
C GLY A 143 14.40 20.75 7.80
N ILE A 144 15.64 20.53 7.34
CA ILE A 144 16.04 19.31 6.64
C ILE A 144 15.86 18.09 7.54
N ARG A 145 16.31 18.14 8.79
CA ARG A 145 16.13 17.05 9.76
C ARG A 145 14.66 16.69 9.96
N ASN A 146 13.83 17.70 10.20
CA ASN A 146 12.40 17.50 10.37
C ASN A 146 11.74 16.90 9.11
N MET A 147 12.09 17.45 7.93
CA MET A 147 11.62 16.91 6.64
C MET A 147 12.02 15.44 6.45
N VAL A 148 13.29 15.09 6.69
CA VAL A 148 13.81 13.74 6.50
C VAL A 148 13.12 12.74 7.42
N THR A 149 13.05 13.04 8.71
CA THR A 149 12.40 12.18 9.71
C THR A 149 10.94 11.92 9.37
N MET A 150 10.22 12.98 9.00
CA MET A 150 8.81 12.91 8.64
C MET A 150 8.61 12.14 7.32
N THR A 151 9.45 12.37 6.31
CA THR A 151 9.33 11.68 5.02
C THR A 151 9.60 10.19 5.15
N ILE A 152 10.60 9.78 5.95
CA ILE A 152 10.85 8.37 6.26
C ILE A 152 9.64 7.75 6.96
N ALA A 153 9.04 8.41 7.93
CA ALA A 153 7.85 7.90 8.60
C ALA A 153 6.65 7.78 7.64
N LEU A 154 6.41 8.80 6.82
CA LEU A 154 5.32 8.81 5.83
C LEU A 154 5.52 7.81 4.69
N ALA A 155 6.76 7.46 4.34
CA ALA A 155 7.03 6.46 3.31
C ALA A 155 6.46 5.07 3.64
N GLY A 156 6.13 4.80 4.93
CA GLY A 156 5.36 3.61 5.30
C GLY A 156 4.01 3.50 4.60
N ILE A 157 3.40 4.63 4.21
CA ILE A 157 2.10 4.63 3.49
C ILE A 157 2.28 4.31 1.99
N ALA A 158 3.50 4.36 1.46
CA ALA A 158 3.77 4.06 0.06
C ALA A 158 3.37 2.63 -0.33
N SER A 159 3.39 1.69 0.62
CA SER A 159 2.92 0.31 0.41
C SER A 159 1.44 0.22 0.03
N PHE A 160 0.61 1.18 0.47
CA PHE A 160 -0.81 1.24 0.10
C PHE A 160 -1.03 1.40 -1.41
N VAL A 161 -0.08 2.00 -2.10
CA VAL A 161 -0.11 2.16 -3.57
C VAL A 161 0.88 1.23 -4.27
N GLY A 162 1.30 0.15 -3.63
CA GLY A 162 2.19 -0.84 -4.23
C GLY A 162 3.64 -0.38 -4.45
N ALA A 163 4.08 0.66 -3.74
CA ALA A 163 5.45 1.19 -3.89
C ALA A 163 6.49 0.50 -2.99
N GLY A 164 6.13 -0.60 -2.33
CA GLY A 164 7.05 -1.38 -1.51
C GLY A 164 7.43 -0.73 -0.18
N GLY A 165 8.60 -1.09 0.33
CA GLY A 165 9.15 -0.57 1.57
C GLY A 165 8.57 -1.21 2.85
N LEU A 166 9.05 -0.80 4.02
CA LEU A 166 8.69 -1.38 5.32
C LEU A 166 7.20 -1.30 5.66
N GLY A 167 6.44 -0.43 4.99
CA GLY A 167 4.99 -0.38 5.08
C GLY A 167 4.30 -1.67 4.64
N VAL A 168 4.91 -2.44 3.74
CA VAL A 168 4.41 -3.76 3.31
C VAL A 168 4.32 -4.72 4.50
N ALA A 169 5.34 -4.73 5.38
CA ALA A 169 5.31 -5.56 6.58
C ALA A 169 4.20 -5.13 7.55
N ILE A 170 3.97 -3.81 7.69
CA ILE A 170 2.89 -3.28 8.54
C ILE A 170 1.54 -3.73 7.99
N TYR A 171 1.30 -3.47 6.71
CA TYR A 171 0.02 -3.75 6.07
C TYR A 171 -0.27 -5.25 5.98
N ARG A 172 0.73 -6.05 5.57
CA ARG A 172 0.64 -7.51 5.58
C ARG A 172 0.35 -8.04 7.00
N GLY A 173 1.03 -7.51 8.03
CA GLY A 173 0.78 -7.90 9.41
C GLY A 173 -0.65 -7.60 9.88
N ILE A 174 -1.25 -6.49 9.44
CA ILE A 174 -2.64 -6.15 9.73
C ILE A 174 -3.58 -7.13 9.03
N THR A 175 -3.42 -7.34 7.72
CA THR A 175 -4.32 -8.16 6.91
C THR A 175 -4.23 -9.66 7.21
N THR A 176 -3.06 -10.13 7.71
CA THR A 176 -2.87 -11.53 8.15
C THR A 176 -2.99 -11.71 9.68
N ASN A 177 -3.53 -10.72 10.40
CA ASN A 177 -3.67 -10.73 11.87
C ASN A 177 -2.36 -11.03 12.63
N ASN A 178 -1.22 -10.66 12.07
CA ASN A 178 0.11 -10.85 12.66
C ASN A 178 0.61 -9.56 13.33
N SER A 179 0.25 -9.36 14.60
CA SER A 179 0.63 -8.16 15.36
C SER A 179 2.15 -8.02 15.55
N VAL A 180 2.91 -9.12 15.57
CA VAL A 180 4.38 -9.11 15.69
C VAL A 180 5.00 -8.52 14.43
N MET A 181 4.52 -8.91 13.26
CA MET A 181 4.96 -8.36 11.96
C MET A 181 4.64 -6.88 11.84
N THR A 182 3.40 -6.47 12.20
CA THR A 182 2.97 -5.06 12.22
C THR A 182 3.86 -4.21 13.11
N PHE A 183 4.14 -4.70 14.32
CA PHE A 183 5.00 -3.98 15.28
C PHE A 183 6.45 -3.91 14.80
N LEU A 184 7.00 -5.00 14.24
CA LEU A 184 8.37 -5.04 13.73
C LEU A 184 8.57 -4.07 12.56
N GLY A 185 7.64 -4.04 11.60
CA GLY A 185 7.67 -3.09 10.48
C GLY A 185 7.68 -1.63 10.97
N SER A 186 6.79 -1.30 11.93
CA SER A 186 6.71 0.03 12.53
C SER A 186 7.98 0.40 13.31
N LEU A 187 8.53 -0.55 14.06
CA LEU A 187 9.77 -0.35 14.83
C LEU A 187 10.97 -0.09 13.91
N LEU A 188 11.08 -0.83 12.80
CA LEU A 188 12.16 -0.64 11.83
C LEU A 188 12.09 0.74 11.16
N ILE A 189 10.90 1.23 10.81
CA ILE A 189 10.71 2.61 10.30
C ILE A 189 11.17 3.63 11.34
N ALA A 190 10.76 3.47 12.59
CA ALA A 190 11.14 4.38 13.68
C ALA A 190 12.65 4.39 13.90
N ILE A 191 13.29 3.22 13.94
CA ILE A 191 14.76 3.10 14.07
C ILE A 191 15.45 3.77 12.88
N LEU A 192 14.97 3.54 11.67
CA LEU A 192 15.52 4.15 10.46
C LEU A 192 15.45 5.68 10.52
N ALA A 193 14.29 6.24 10.88
CA ALA A 193 14.11 7.68 11.04
C ALA A 193 15.05 8.27 12.09
N LEU A 194 15.21 7.59 13.24
CA LEU A 194 16.13 8.02 14.30
C LEU A 194 17.61 7.96 13.87
N ILE A 195 18.01 6.94 13.11
CA ILE A 195 19.38 6.83 12.58
C ILE A 195 19.66 8.02 11.64
N PHE A 196 18.76 8.33 10.71
CA PHE A 196 18.94 9.46 9.80
C PHE A 196 18.94 10.80 10.55
N ASP A 197 18.05 10.99 11.54
CA ASP A 197 18.05 12.19 12.38
C ASP A 197 19.36 12.35 13.14
N PHE A 198 19.89 11.29 13.73
CA PHE A 198 21.17 11.28 14.45
C PHE A 198 22.32 11.66 13.51
N ILE A 199 22.41 11.05 12.33
CA ILE A 199 23.45 11.34 11.34
C ILE A 199 23.39 12.81 10.92
N LEU A 200 22.18 13.29 10.58
CA LEU A 200 21.99 14.69 10.20
C LEU A 200 22.30 15.66 11.36
N GLY A 201 21.99 15.29 12.61
CA GLY A 201 22.36 16.06 13.80
C GLY A 201 23.88 16.18 14.00
N LEU A 202 24.63 15.13 13.68
CA LEU A 202 26.10 15.19 13.68
C LEU A 202 26.63 16.12 12.57
N ILE A 203 26.03 16.07 11.38
CA ILE A 203 26.37 16.94 10.26
C ILE A 203 26.05 18.40 10.63
N GLU A 204 24.87 18.66 11.17
CA GLU A 204 24.46 19.99 11.65
C GLU A 204 25.47 20.57 12.66
N LYS A 205 25.84 19.80 13.70
CA LYS A 205 26.83 20.23 14.69
C LYS A 205 28.18 20.58 14.06
N ARG A 206 28.60 19.86 13.03
CA ARG A 206 29.87 20.15 12.34
C ARG A 206 29.77 21.40 11.48
N LEU A 207 28.63 21.63 10.80
CA LEU A 207 28.42 22.76 9.90
C LEU A 207 28.18 24.08 10.67
N THR A 208 27.54 24.01 11.84
CA THR A 208 27.18 25.20 12.65
C THR A 208 28.25 25.59 13.68
N ASN A 209 29.20 24.69 14.00
CA ASN A 209 30.25 24.94 14.95
C ASN A 209 31.31 25.88 14.34
N HIS A 210 31.28 27.17 14.72
CA HIS A 210 32.11 28.27 14.22
C HIS A 210 33.63 28.20 14.60
N LYS A 211 34.11 27.10 15.19
CA LYS A 211 35.54 26.91 15.40
C LYS A 211 36.21 26.50 14.08
N ARG A 212 36.65 27.51 13.32
CA ARG A 212 37.60 27.49 12.19
C ARG A 212 37.88 26.10 11.56
N VAL A 213 36.88 25.49 10.99
CA VAL A 213 37.14 24.39 10.04
C VAL A 213 37.25 25.02 8.65
N LYS A 214 38.48 25.13 8.14
CA LYS A 214 38.78 25.52 6.74
C LYS A 214 38.35 24.44 5.76
N TYR A 215 37.17 23.84 5.91
CA TYR A 215 36.61 23.02 4.86
C TYR A 215 35.84 23.92 3.90
N LYS A 216 36.47 24.23 2.77
CA LYS A 216 35.76 24.68 1.57
C LYS A 216 34.91 23.51 1.12
N ILE A 217 33.70 23.37 1.68
CA ILE A 217 32.71 22.47 1.11
C ILE A 217 32.42 23.03 -0.28
N ASN A 218 32.87 22.31 -1.29
CA ASN A 218 32.62 22.71 -2.68
C ASN A 218 31.12 22.46 -2.94
N PRO A 219 30.28 23.49 -3.10
CA PRO A 219 28.84 23.32 -3.32
C PRO A 219 28.54 22.45 -4.56
N LYS A 220 29.47 22.42 -5.53
CA LYS A 220 29.38 21.54 -6.69
C LYS A 220 29.42 20.04 -6.31
N LEU A 221 30.18 19.68 -5.26
CA LEU A 221 30.23 18.29 -4.78
C LEU A 221 28.93 17.88 -4.08
N ILE A 222 28.26 18.79 -3.37
CA ILE A 222 26.97 18.54 -2.76
C ILE A 222 25.91 18.35 -3.85
N ILE A 223 25.88 19.25 -4.85
CA ILE A 223 24.97 19.18 -6.00
C ILE A 223 25.23 17.90 -6.79
N LEU A 224 26.50 17.57 -7.03
CA LEU A 224 26.87 16.33 -7.72
C LEU A 224 26.45 15.08 -6.91
N GLY A 225 26.63 15.09 -5.60
CA GLY A 225 26.20 14.00 -4.71
C GLY A 225 24.68 13.80 -4.73
N LEU A 226 23.91 14.90 -4.63
CA LEU A 226 22.45 14.88 -4.77
C LEU A 226 22.03 14.38 -6.18
N PHE A 227 22.69 14.85 -7.23
CA PHE A 227 22.41 14.41 -8.60
C PHE A 227 22.69 12.91 -8.78
N ILE A 228 23.80 12.39 -8.24
CA ILE A 228 24.14 10.95 -8.28
C ILE A 228 23.09 10.14 -7.51
N VAL A 229 22.64 10.60 -6.35
CA VAL A 229 21.60 9.94 -5.56
C VAL A 229 20.28 9.94 -6.34
N ILE A 230 19.85 11.10 -6.85
CA ILE A 230 18.61 11.22 -7.63
C ILE A 230 18.65 10.32 -8.87
N PHE A 231 19.73 10.42 -9.65
CA PHE A 231 19.86 9.67 -10.90
C PHE A 231 20.06 8.18 -10.66
N GLY A 232 20.89 7.81 -9.67
CA GLY A 232 21.16 6.42 -9.32
C GLY A 232 19.92 5.72 -8.77
N THR A 233 19.18 6.38 -7.88
CA THR A 233 17.93 5.81 -7.31
C THR A 233 16.82 5.76 -8.36
N TYR A 234 16.65 6.81 -9.17
CA TYR A 234 15.68 6.80 -10.27
C TYR A 234 15.94 5.66 -11.26
N PHE A 235 17.20 5.48 -11.66
CA PHE A 235 17.57 4.40 -12.58
C PHE A 235 17.39 3.02 -11.96
N SER A 236 17.72 2.86 -10.67
CA SER A 236 17.52 1.60 -9.93
C SER A 236 16.03 1.22 -9.79
N LEU A 237 15.16 2.21 -9.53
CA LEU A 237 13.72 1.99 -9.39
C LEU A 237 13.01 1.73 -10.73
N ASN A 238 13.52 2.29 -11.83
CA ASN A 238 12.92 2.19 -13.16
C ASN A 238 13.69 1.26 -14.11
N SER A 239 14.63 0.49 -13.62
CA SER A 239 15.33 -0.51 -14.43
C SER A 239 14.36 -1.57 -14.91
N LYS A 240 13.99 -1.57 -16.20
CA LYS A 240 13.23 -2.65 -16.82
C LYS A 240 14.06 -3.93 -16.70
N LYS A 241 13.54 -4.89 -15.96
CA LYS A 241 14.06 -6.26 -15.97
C LYS A 241 13.51 -6.94 -17.22
N ASP A 242 14.40 -7.33 -18.12
CA ASP A 242 14.01 -8.15 -19.27
C ASP A 242 13.35 -9.45 -18.78
N LYS A 243 12.30 -9.89 -19.48
CA LYS A 243 11.55 -11.13 -19.17
C LYS A 243 11.00 -11.22 -17.74
N THR A 244 10.42 -10.15 -17.23
CA THR A 244 9.82 -10.12 -15.89
C THR A 244 8.31 -9.99 -15.99
N ILE A 245 7.57 -10.88 -15.35
CA ILE A 245 6.10 -10.83 -15.19
C ILE A 245 5.77 -10.09 -13.89
N ASN A 246 4.95 -9.06 -13.98
CA ASN A 246 4.51 -8.28 -12.82
C ASN A 246 3.13 -8.76 -12.34
N ILE A 247 3.08 -9.33 -11.14
CA ILE A 247 1.86 -9.83 -10.51
C ILE A 247 1.41 -8.85 -9.45
N ALA A 248 0.10 -8.52 -9.44
CA ALA A 248 -0.52 -7.81 -8.33
C ALA A 248 -1.40 -8.75 -7.51
N THR A 249 -1.50 -8.50 -6.19
CA THR A 249 -2.46 -9.20 -5.34
C THR A 249 -3.32 -8.23 -4.56
N LYS A 250 -4.56 -8.64 -4.26
CA LYS A 250 -5.43 -7.92 -3.35
C LYS A 250 -4.91 -8.00 -1.90
N PRO A 251 -5.29 -7.06 -1.02
CA PRO A 251 -4.80 -7.00 0.34
C PRO A 251 -5.54 -7.99 1.27
N MET A 252 -5.45 -9.26 0.95
CA MET A 252 -6.03 -10.36 1.73
C MET A 252 -5.14 -11.60 1.67
N THR A 253 -5.19 -12.44 2.68
CA THR A 253 -4.38 -13.66 2.82
C THR A 253 -4.47 -14.55 1.59
N GLU A 254 -5.68 -14.81 1.11
CA GLU A 254 -5.97 -15.58 -0.10
C GLU A 254 -5.23 -15.02 -1.33
N GLY A 255 -5.24 -13.69 -1.51
CA GLY A 255 -4.51 -13.03 -2.59
C GLY A 255 -3.01 -13.28 -2.52
N TYR A 256 -2.43 -13.28 -1.32
CA TYR A 256 -0.99 -13.54 -1.13
C TYR A 256 -0.64 -15.00 -1.45
N ILE A 257 -1.46 -15.95 -1.02
CA ILE A 257 -1.27 -17.38 -1.30
C ILE A 257 -1.37 -17.62 -2.81
N LEU A 258 -2.42 -17.14 -3.47
CA LEU A 258 -2.62 -17.30 -4.91
C LEU A 258 -1.50 -16.64 -5.74
N GLY A 259 -1.11 -15.42 -5.36
CA GLY A 259 0.00 -14.72 -6.00
C GLY A 259 1.32 -15.48 -5.89
N GLN A 260 1.54 -16.14 -4.76
CA GLN A 260 2.72 -16.97 -4.57
C GLN A 260 2.66 -18.29 -5.34
N MET A 261 1.48 -18.94 -5.42
CA MET A 261 1.29 -20.11 -6.28
C MET A 261 1.62 -19.79 -7.75
N LEU A 262 1.14 -18.65 -8.26
CA LEU A 262 1.47 -18.17 -9.60
C LEU A 262 2.97 -17.93 -9.77
N THR A 263 3.62 -17.30 -8.78
CA THR A 263 5.07 -17.04 -8.81
C THR A 263 5.88 -18.33 -8.91
N GLU A 264 5.63 -19.29 -8.02
CA GLU A 264 6.37 -20.55 -7.96
C GLU A 264 6.24 -21.36 -9.27
N LEU A 265 5.03 -21.44 -9.83
CA LEU A 265 4.82 -22.18 -11.09
C LEU A 265 5.44 -21.48 -12.29
N ILE A 266 5.34 -20.15 -12.39
CA ILE A 266 5.94 -19.41 -13.51
C ILE A 266 7.46 -19.54 -13.46
N GLU A 267 8.09 -19.36 -12.31
CA GLU A 267 9.54 -19.42 -12.16
C GLU A 267 10.10 -20.87 -12.27
N GLN A 268 9.27 -21.90 -11.97
CA GLN A 268 9.67 -23.30 -12.17
C GLN A 268 9.62 -23.72 -13.63
N ASP A 269 8.54 -23.38 -14.32
CA ASP A 269 8.19 -23.96 -15.64
C ASP A 269 8.62 -23.09 -16.81
N THR A 270 9.17 -21.90 -16.55
CA THR A 270 9.62 -20.94 -17.56
C THR A 270 10.94 -20.28 -17.20
N ASP A 271 11.57 -19.59 -18.15
CA ASP A 271 12.75 -18.74 -17.91
C ASP A 271 12.35 -17.33 -17.45
N LEU A 272 11.05 -17.06 -17.16
CA LEU A 272 10.56 -15.77 -16.74
C LEU A 272 10.84 -15.54 -15.26
N LYS A 273 11.13 -14.28 -14.91
CA LYS A 273 11.20 -13.83 -13.52
C LYS A 273 9.87 -13.23 -13.10
N VAL A 274 9.52 -13.36 -11.85
CA VAL A 274 8.31 -12.76 -11.31
C VAL A 274 8.65 -11.63 -10.35
N ASN A 275 7.94 -10.50 -10.54
CA ASN A 275 7.92 -9.39 -9.60
C ASN A 275 6.51 -9.28 -9.03
N ILE A 276 6.33 -9.71 -7.78
CA ILE A 276 5.03 -9.68 -7.12
C ILE A 276 4.86 -8.44 -6.25
N THR A 277 3.77 -7.70 -6.48
CA THR A 277 3.33 -6.59 -5.63
C THR A 277 2.16 -7.06 -4.78
N ASN A 278 2.46 -7.38 -3.53
CA ASN A 278 1.49 -7.90 -2.58
C ASN A 278 0.66 -6.79 -1.93
N GLY A 279 -0.66 -7.00 -1.85
CA GLY A 279 -1.56 -6.18 -1.03
C GLY A 279 -1.78 -4.78 -1.58
N VAL A 280 -2.06 -4.65 -2.87
CA VAL A 280 -2.42 -3.35 -3.46
C VAL A 280 -3.69 -2.82 -2.82
N GLY A 281 -3.58 -1.74 -2.05
CA GLY A 281 -4.70 -1.11 -1.36
C GLY A 281 -5.82 -0.69 -2.33
N GLY A 282 -7.06 -0.78 -1.89
CA GLY A 282 -8.23 -0.57 -2.74
C GLY A 282 -8.55 -1.75 -3.68
N GLY A 283 -7.77 -2.83 -3.65
CA GLY A 283 -8.03 -4.07 -4.39
C GLY A 283 -8.31 -3.84 -5.87
N THR A 284 -9.41 -4.41 -6.39
CA THR A 284 -9.81 -4.30 -7.80
C THR A 284 -9.89 -2.86 -8.31
N SER A 285 -10.35 -1.92 -7.49
CA SER A 285 -10.49 -0.51 -7.90
C SER A 285 -9.16 0.14 -8.31
N ASN A 286 -8.05 -0.32 -7.76
CA ASN A 286 -6.71 0.16 -8.10
C ASN A 286 -5.97 -0.80 -9.04
N ILE A 287 -6.10 -2.12 -8.85
CA ILE A 287 -5.39 -3.12 -9.66
C ILE A 287 -5.91 -3.12 -11.10
N HIS A 288 -7.25 -3.09 -11.30
CA HIS A 288 -7.82 -3.17 -12.64
C HIS A 288 -7.40 -2.03 -13.57
N PRO A 289 -7.46 -0.74 -13.16
CA PRO A 289 -6.92 0.33 -13.99
C PRO A 289 -5.41 0.22 -14.25
N ALA A 290 -4.65 -0.29 -13.28
CA ALA A 290 -3.21 -0.45 -13.40
C ALA A 290 -2.82 -1.56 -14.41
N ILE A 291 -3.52 -2.70 -14.40
CA ILE A 291 -3.28 -3.78 -15.40
C ILE A 291 -3.67 -3.32 -16.80
N VAL A 292 -4.76 -2.59 -16.97
CA VAL A 292 -5.16 -2.01 -18.26
C VAL A 292 -4.10 -1.04 -18.80
N LYS A 293 -3.39 -0.31 -17.91
CA LYS A 293 -2.27 0.57 -18.28
C LYS A 293 -0.95 -0.17 -18.51
N GLY A 294 -0.87 -1.47 -18.20
CA GLY A 294 0.34 -2.28 -18.33
C GLY A 294 1.33 -2.14 -17.19
N GLU A 295 0.89 -1.67 -16.00
CA GLU A 295 1.72 -1.62 -14.80
C GLU A 295 1.88 -3.01 -14.17
N PHE A 296 0.85 -3.86 -14.32
CA PHE A 296 0.84 -5.27 -13.98
C PHE A 296 0.51 -6.10 -15.22
N ASP A 297 0.86 -7.39 -15.20
CA ASP A 297 0.66 -8.32 -16.30
C ASP A 297 -0.45 -9.33 -16.01
N LEU A 298 -0.60 -9.70 -14.74
CA LEU A 298 -1.68 -10.59 -14.28
C LEU A 298 -2.00 -10.39 -12.79
N TYR A 299 -3.20 -10.81 -12.39
CA TYR A 299 -3.64 -10.81 -11.00
C TYR A 299 -4.77 -11.82 -10.76
N PRO A 300 -4.90 -12.38 -9.52
CA PRO A 300 -6.08 -13.13 -9.11
C PRO A 300 -7.30 -12.20 -8.97
N GLU A 301 -8.42 -12.57 -9.61
CA GLU A 301 -9.66 -11.80 -9.59
C GLU A 301 -10.88 -12.71 -9.48
N TYR A 302 -12.00 -12.15 -9.06
CA TYR A 302 -13.26 -12.87 -8.85
C TYR A 302 -14.28 -12.51 -9.92
N THR A 303 -14.99 -13.52 -10.44
CA THR A 303 -15.93 -13.37 -11.55
C THR A 303 -17.06 -12.39 -11.26
N GLY A 304 -17.68 -12.47 -10.07
CA GLY A 304 -18.72 -11.53 -9.64
C GLY A 304 -18.20 -10.09 -9.54
N THR A 305 -17.00 -9.89 -8.98
CA THR A 305 -16.36 -8.56 -8.92
C THR A 305 -16.10 -8.00 -10.31
N SER A 306 -15.60 -8.83 -11.22
CA SER A 306 -15.38 -8.44 -12.61
C SER A 306 -16.68 -8.03 -13.32
N TRP A 307 -17.76 -8.76 -13.06
CA TRP A 307 -19.07 -8.48 -13.65
C TRP A 307 -19.70 -7.20 -13.10
N GLU A 308 -19.78 -7.09 -11.78
CA GLU A 308 -20.54 -6.01 -11.12
C GLU A 308 -19.70 -4.74 -10.93
N ALA A 309 -18.48 -4.86 -10.40
CA ALA A 309 -17.67 -3.68 -10.08
C ALA A 309 -16.89 -3.14 -11.29
N VAL A 310 -16.38 -4.02 -12.18
CA VAL A 310 -15.57 -3.60 -13.33
C VAL A 310 -16.44 -3.33 -14.56
N LEU A 311 -17.25 -4.31 -14.98
CA LEU A 311 -18.13 -4.15 -16.14
C LEU A 311 -19.40 -3.33 -15.84
N LYS A 312 -19.71 -3.12 -14.56
CA LYS A 312 -20.87 -2.36 -14.07
C LYS A 312 -22.21 -2.87 -14.62
N LYS A 313 -22.35 -4.19 -14.62
CA LYS A 313 -23.59 -4.85 -15.04
C LYS A 313 -24.65 -4.75 -13.93
N GLU A 314 -25.89 -4.42 -14.29
CA GLU A 314 -27.01 -4.31 -13.33
C GLU A 314 -27.51 -5.67 -12.82
N ALA A 315 -27.40 -6.73 -13.64
CA ALA A 315 -27.83 -8.06 -13.28
C ALA A 315 -26.72 -8.79 -12.52
N SER A 316 -27.07 -9.45 -11.42
CA SER A 316 -26.14 -10.29 -10.65
C SER A 316 -25.48 -11.36 -11.51
N TYR A 317 -24.23 -11.65 -11.20
CA TYR A 317 -23.44 -12.66 -11.89
C TYR A 317 -23.88 -14.09 -11.50
N ASP A 318 -23.95 -14.95 -12.48
CA ASP A 318 -24.00 -16.41 -12.31
C ASP A 318 -23.09 -17.08 -13.35
N GLU A 319 -22.75 -18.35 -13.13
CA GLU A 319 -21.77 -19.08 -13.96
C GLU A 319 -22.16 -19.21 -15.43
N SER A 320 -23.44 -19.12 -15.79
CA SER A 320 -23.89 -19.14 -17.19
C SER A 320 -23.43 -17.93 -17.99
N LYS A 321 -23.01 -16.87 -17.31
CA LYS A 321 -22.54 -15.61 -17.92
C LYS A 321 -21.02 -15.55 -18.09
N PHE A 322 -20.28 -16.63 -17.76
CA PHE A 322 -18.82 -16.61 -17.81
C PHE A 322 -18.26 -16.35 -19.21
N ASP A 323 -18.87 -16.94 -20.25
CA ASP A 323 -18.47 -16.71 -21.65
C ASP A 323 -18.69 -15.24 -22.08
N GLU A 324 -19.79 -14.61 -21.62
CA GLU A 324 -20.04 -13.18 -21.84
C GLU A 324 -19.01 -12.33 -21.11
N LEU A 325 -18.71 -12.65 -19.85
CA LEU A 325 -17.69 -11.99 -19.06
C LEU A 325 -16.32 -12.02 -19.76
N GLN A 326 -15.87 -13.20 -20.18
CA GLN A 326 -14.60 -13.36 -20.90
C GLN A 326 -14.55 -12.52 -22.18
N LYS A 327 -15.62 -12.59 -22.98
CA LYS A 327 -15.74 -11.83 -24.22
C LYS A 327 -15.61 -10.32 -23.97
N GLU A 328 -16.36 -9.78 -23.01
CA GLU A 328 -16.32 -8.35 -22.70
C GLU A 328 -14.98 -7.90 -22.11
N TYR A 329 -14.35 -8.72 -21.28
CA TYR A 329 -13.00 -8.43 -20.76
C TYR A 329 -11.97 -8.33 -21.89
N LYS A 330 -12.06 -9.25 -22.86
CA LYS A 330 -11.21 -9.25 -24.05
C LYS A 330 -11.46 -8.02 -24.92
N GLU A 331 -12.72 -7.74 -25.23
CA GLU A 331 -13.09 -6.64 -26.15
C GLU A 331 -12.83 -5.25 -25.56
N LYS A 332 -13.16 -5.05 -24.26
CA LYS A 332 -13.07 -3.74 -23.62
C LYS A 332 -11.67 -3.41 -23.07
N TYR A 333 -10.98 -4.41 -22.56
CA TYR A 333 -9.75 -4.20 -21.78
C TYR A 333 -8.54 -4.96 -22.30
N ASN A 334 -8.72 -5.84 -23.30
CA ASN A 334 -7.69 -6.76 -23.80
C ASN A 334 -7.13 -7.67 -22.68
N LEU A 335 -8.02 -8.12 -21.79
CA LEU A 335 -7.73 -9.02 -20.67
C LEU A 335 -8.46 -10.35 -20.85
N GLU A 336 -7.88 -11.44 -20.33
CA GLU A 336 -8.44 -12.79 -20.40
C GLU A 336 -8.39 -13.48 -19.04
N TYR A 337 -9.47 -14.20 -18.68
CA TYR A 337 -9.39 -15.22 -17.63
C TYR A 337 -8.75 -16.47 -18.23
N VAL A 338 -7.59 -16.88 -17.70
CA VAL A 338 -6.88 -18.06 -18.21
C VAL A 338 -7.34 -19.32 -17.51
N ASN A 339 -7.69 -19.21 -16.22
CA ASN A 339 -8.16 -20.32 -15.40
C ASN A 339 -9.20 -19.85 -14.37
N LEU A 340 -9.91 -20.83 -13.77
CA LEU A 340 -10.66 -20.67 -12.53
C LEU A 340 -10.12 -21.69 -11.52
N TYR A 341 -9.74 -21.23 -10.33
CA TYR A 341 -9.07 -22.07 -9.32
C TYR A 341 -9.95 -23.18 -8.74
N GLY A 342 -11.29 -23.00 -8.76
CA GLY A 342 -12.26 -24.00 -8.33
C GLY A 342 -13.11 -23.63 -7.13
N PHE A 343 -12.68 -22.68 -6.30
CA PHE A 343 -13.40 -22.20 -5.12
C PHE A 343 -14.23 -20.96 -5.41
N ASN A 344 -15.24 -20.72 -4.56
CA ASN A 344 -16.13 -19.57 -4.59
C ASN A 344 -15.99 -18.79 -3.28
N ASN A 345 -15.44 -17.57 -3.35
CA ASN A 345 -15.30 -16.69 -2.19
C ASN A 345 -16.39 -15.63 -2.20
N THR A 346 -17.55 -15.95 -1.63
CA THR A 346 -18.69 -15.03 -1.54
C THR A 346 -18.76 -14.33 -0.18
N TYR A 347 -19.52 -13.25 -0.10
CA TYR A 347 -19.84 -12.59 1.16
C TYR A 347 -20.76 -13.45 2.02
N GLY A 348 -20.61 -13.28 3.34
CA GLY A 348 -21.51 -13.83 4.33
C GLY A 348 -21.71 -12.85 5.48
N LEU A 349 -22.69 -13.12 6.35
CA LEU A 349 -22.87 -12.39 7.60
C LEU A 349 -22.64 -13.32 8.78
N ALA A 350 -21.78 -12.90 9.70
CA ALA A 350 -21.54 -13.58 10.96
C ALA A 350 -21.96 -12.71 12.14
N VAL A 351 -22.54 -13.33 13.15
CA VAL A 351 -22.98 -12.67 14.39
C VAL A 351 -22.29 -13.33 15.58
N ASN A 352 -22.06 -12.59 16.67
CA ASN A 352 -21.63 -13.17 17.94
C ASN A 352 -22.63 -14.24 18.38
N LYS A 353 -22.14 -15.40 18.87
CA LYS A 353 -23.03 -16.51 19.29
C LYS A 353 -24.01 -16.11 20.38
N ASP A 354 -23.60 -15.32 21.36
CA ASP A 354 -24.48 -14.79 22.40
C ASP A 354 -25.62 -13.92 21.85
N ILE A 355 -25.36 -13.15 20.79
CA ILE A 355 -26.37 -12.37 20.05
C ILE A 355 -27.30 -13.30 19.26
N ALA A 356 -26.71 -14.30 18.57
CA ALA A 356 -27.47 -15.30 17.80
C ALA A 356 -28.45 -16.07 18.71
N GLU A 357 -27.97 -16.52 19.86
CA GLU A 357 -28.80 -17.22 20.86
C GLU A 357 -29.88 -16.30 21.46
N LYS A 358 -29.51 -15.08 21.85
CA LYS A 358 -30.44 -14.11 22.45
C LYS A 358 -31.63 -13.80 21.56
N TYR A 359 -31.41 -13.70 20.25
CA TYR A 359 -32.45 -13.35 19.28
C TYR A 359 -32.91 -14.54 18.42
N ASN A 360 -32.39 -15.75 18.67
CA ASN A 360 -32.65 -16.98 17.91
C ASN A 360 -32.44 -16.79 16.40
N LEU A 361 -31.28 -16.23 16.04
CA LEU A 361 -30.93 -15.91 14.66
C LEU A 361 -30.40 -17.15 13.94
N LYS A 362 -30.89 -17.41 12.72
CA LYS A 362 -30.40 -18.47 11.83
C LYS A 362 -30.19 -17.96 10.41
N THR A 363 -31.02 -17.03 9.97
CA THR A 363 -31.04 -16.51 8.59
C THR A 363 -30.86 -15.00 8.56
N TYR A 364 -30.58 -14.46 7.37
CA TYR A 364 -30.54 -13.01 7.17
C TYR A 364 -31.93 -12.38 7.44
N SER A 365 -33.02 -13.08 7.09
CA SER A 365 -34.37 -12.61 7.40
C SER A 365 -34.64 -12.52 8.90
N ASP A 366 -34.02 -13.37 9.73
CA ASP A 366 -34.12 -13.24 11.18
C ASP A 366 -33.32 -12.05 11.69
N LEU A 367 -32.10 -11.87 11.18
CA LEU A 367 -31.24 -10.74 11.54
C LEU A 367 -31.90 -9.39 11.18
N ALA A 368 -32.59 -9.31 10.04
CA ALA A 368 -33.27 -8.11 9.58
C ALA A 368 -34.30 -7.59 10.61
N LYS A 369 -34.98 -8.48 11.33
CA LYS A 369 -36.01 -8.10 12.33
C LYS A 369 -35.42 -7.37 13.55
N VAL A 370 -34.12 -7.55 13.83
CA VAL A 370 -33.44 -7.02 15.03
C VAL A 370 -32.28 -6.11 14.70
N SER A 371 -31.95 -5.93 13.43
CA SER A 371 -30.76 -5.19 12.95
C SER A 371 -30.69 -3.76 13.51
N ASN A 372 -31.82 -3.09 13.74
CA ASN A 372 -31.91 -1.75 14.31
C ASN A 372 -31.39 -1.63 15.77
N ASN A 373 -31.14 -2.75 16.44
CA ASN A 373 -30.56 -2.80 17.79
C ASN A 373 -29.06 -3.14 17.79
N LEU A 374 -28.49 -3.54 16.63
CA LEU A 374 -27.17 -4.14 16.52
C LEU A 374 -26.18 -3.21 15.81
N ILE A 375 -24.89 -3.38 16.13
CA ILE A 375 -23.76 -2.67 15.53
C ILE A 375 -23.17 -3.58 14.45
N PHE A 376 -23.08 -3.06 13.22
CA PHE A 376 -22.55 -3.75 12.07
C PHE A 376 -21.14 -3.25 11.73
N GLY A 377 -20.21 -4.17 11.48
CA GLY A 377 -18.85 -3.90 11.02
C GLY A 377 -18.58 -4.53 9.66
N ALA A 378 -17.97 -3.76 8.76
CA ALA A 378 -17.58 -4.22 7.43
C ALA A 378 -16.38 -3.43 6.91
N GLU A 379 -15.79 -3.92 5.83
CA GLU A 379 -14.77 -3.20 5.09
C GLU A 379 -15.37 -1.97 4.40
N TYR A 380 -14.54 -0.94 4.19
CA TYR A 380 -14.93 0.30 3.55
C TYR A 380 -15.63 0.10 2.20
N ASP A 381 -15.04 -0.74 1.33
CA ASP A 381 -15.58 -1.01 0.00
C ASP A 381 -16.93 -1.76 0.03
N PHE A 382 -17.22 -2.53 1.06
CA PHE A 382 -18.55 -3.15 1.26
C PHE A 382 -19.68 -2.11 1.39
N PHE A 383 -19.39 -0.96 1.98
CA PHE A 383 -20.38 0.13 2.09
C PHE A 383 -20.55 0.90 0.77
N GLU A 384 -19.51 0.95 -0.07
CA GLU A 384 -19.53 1.69 -1.33
C GLU A 384 -20.06 0.88 -2.53
N ARG A 385 -19.90 -0.44 -2.48
CA ARG A 385 -20.30 -1.34 -3.56
C ARG A 385 -21.83 -1.47 -3.65
N GLU A 386 -22.34 -1.61 -4.86
CA GLU A 386 -23.76 -1.84 -5.10
C GLU A 386 -24.25 -3.21 -4.60
N ASP A 387 -23.37 -4.25 -4.65
CA ASP A 387 -23.63 -5.60 -4.13
C ASP A 387 -23.34 -5.75 -2.62
N GLY A 388 -22.99 -4.65 -1.94
CA GLY A 388 -22.68 -4.60 -0.51
C GLY A 388 -23.86 -4.21 0.39
N TYR A 389 -23.63 -3.24 1.28
CA TYR A 389 -24.61 -2.83 2.28
C TYR A 389 -25.93 -2.29 1.68
N LYS A 390 -25.86 -1.60 0.56
CA LYS A 390 -27.06 -1.10 -0.14
C LYS A 390 -27.99 -2.23 -0.58
N GLU A 391 -27.43 -3.33 -1.07
CA GLU A 391 -28.21 -4.49 -1.48
C GLU A 391 -28.81 -5.24 -0.28
N LEU A 392 -28.08 -5.32 0.86
CA LEU A 392 -28.66 -5.81 2.14
C LEU A 392 -29.87 -4.98 2.56
N GLN A 393 -29.80 -3.66 2.45
CA GLN A 393 -30.94 -2.79 2.76
C GLN A 393 -32.12 -3.03 1.81
N LYS A 394 -31.84 -3.17 0.52
CA LYS A 394 -32.87 -3.35 -0.52
C LYS A 394 -33.56 -4.71 -0.42
N VAL A 395 -32.79 -5.82 -0.29
CA VAL A 395 -33.31 -7.19 -0.33
C VAL A 395 -33.90 -7.60 1.02
N TYR A 396 -33.21 -7.27 2.12
CA TYR A 396 -33.58 -7.71 3.45
C TYR A 396 -34.18 -6.62 4.35
N ASN A 397 -34.17 -5.36 3.90
CA ASN A 397 -34.54 -4.19 4.71
C ASN A 397 -33.73 -4.08 6.00
N MET A 398 -32.45 -4.46 5.95
CA MET A 398 -31.54 -4.37 7.10
C MET A 398 -31.10 -2.94 7.34
N ASN A 399 -31.40 -2.41 8.51
CA ASN A 399 -30.97 -1.09 8.94
C ASN A 399 -30.35 -1.20 10.34
N PHE A 400 -29.02 -1.24 10.39
CA PHE A 400 -28.32 -1.39 11.65
C PHE A 400 -28.30 -0.09 12.47
N LYS A 401 -28.32 -0.23 13.80
CA LYS A 401 -28.22 0.88 14.76
C LYS A 401 -27.00 1.76 14.52
N LYS A 402 -25.88 1.13 14.20
CA LYS A 402 -24.60 1.78 13.87
C LYS A 402 -23.86 0.93 12.87
N GLN A 403 -23.18 1.59 11.94
CA GLN A 403 -22.27 0.98 10.98
C GLN A 403 -20.87 1.48 11.29
N ILE A 404 -19.89 0.59 11.26
CA ILE A 404 -18.48 0.90 11.51
C ILE A 404 -17.70 0.31 10.36
N ASP A 405 -17.05 1.18 9.61
CA ASP A 405 -16.07 0.78 8.61
C ASP A 405 -14.73 0.47 9.28
N MET A 406 -14.06 -0.57 8.81
CA MET A 406 -12.77 -1.00 9.33
C MET A 406 -11.98 -1.78 8.29
N ASP A 407 -10.67 -1.90 8.53
CA ASP A 407 -9.82 -2.76 7.72
C ASP A 407 -10.20 -4.23 7.90
N ILE A 408 -10.07 -5.01 6.80
CA ILE A 408 -10.42 -6.43 6.74
C ILE A 408 -9.75 -7.27 7.85
N GLY A 409 -8.50 -6.96 8.21
CA GLY A 409 -7.75 -7.66 9.26
C GLY A 409 -8.21 -7.34 10.69
N LEU A 410 -9.04 -6.30 10.89
CA LEU A 410 -9.46 -5.85 12.22
C LEU A 410 -10.85 -6.34 12.64
N LYS A 411 -11.67 -6.81 11.71
CA LYS A 411 -13.08 -7.16 11.97
C LYS A 411 -13.24 -8.29 12.99
N TYR A 412 -12.41 -9.32 12.92
CA TYR A 412 -12.45 -10.45 13.87
C TYR A 412 -12.06 -10.03 15.28
N GLN A 413 -11.05 -9.14 15.42
CA GLN A 413 -10.70 -8.59 16.71
C GLN A 413 -11.80 -7.69 17.27
N ALA A 414 -12.42 -6.86 16.45
CA ALA A 414 -13.54 -6.02 16.85
C ALA A 414 -14.76 -6.84 17.29
N MET A 415 -15.03 -7.96 16.62
CA MET A 415 -16.06 -8.94 17.01
C MET A 415 -15.74 -9.57 18.38
N LYS A 416 -14.52 -10.06 18.57
CA LYS A 416 -14.04 -10.65 19.83
C LYS A 416 -14.12 -9.66 20.99
N ASP A 417 -13.78 -8.39 20.74
CA ASP A 417 -13.82 -7.31 21.74
C ASP A 417 -15.25 -6.75 21.95
N LYS A 418 -16.27 -7.34 21.30
CA LYS A 418 -17.68 -6.92 21.35
C LYS A 418 -17.88 -5.44 20.99
N LYS A 419 -17.06 -4.93 20.05
CA LYS A 419 -17.21 -3.58 19.50
C LYS A 419 -18.24 -3.54 18.36
N ILE A 420 -18.48 -4.69 17.75
CA ILE A 420 -19.51 -4.95 16.75
C ILE A 420 -20.27 -6.22 17.13
N ASP A 421 -21.52 -6.31 16.71
CA ASP A 421 -22.42 -7.44 16.99
C ASP A 421 -22.53 -8.37 15.76
N VAL A 422 -22.41 -7.78 14.57
CA VAL A 422 -22.51 -8.42 13.26
C VAL A 422 -21.36 -7.95 12.41
N MET A 423 -20.77 -8.86 11.64
CA MET A 423 -19.74 -8.51 10.64
C MET A 423 -20.03 -9.17 9.30
N VAL A 424 -19.56 -8.51 8.23
CA VAL A 424 -19.41 -9.17 6.94
C VAL A 424 -18.19 -10.11 6.99
N ILE A 425 -18.32 -11.26 6.36
CA ILE A 425 -17.25 -12.25 6.23
C ILE A 425 -17.10 -12.66 4.78
N PHE A 426 -15.99 -13.33 4.48
CA PHE A 426 -15.84 -14.11 3.26
C PHE A 426 -15.93 -15.59 3.61
N THR A 427 -16.54 -16.39 2.73
CA THR A 427 -16.76 -17.84 2.98
C THR A 427 -15.46 -18.64 3.12
N THR A 428 -14.35 -18.09 2.64
CA THR A 428 -13.00 -18.65 2.76
C THR A 428 -12.15 -18.03 3.86
N ASP A 429 -12.72 -17.15 4.72
CA ASP A 429 -11.99 -16.54 5.85
C ASP A 429 -11.46 -17.61 6.82
N GLY A 430 -10.14 -17.71 6.97
CA GLY A 430 -9.50 -18.70 7.84
C GLY A 430 -9.83 -18.53 9.32
N GLN A 431 -10.09 -17.30 9.77
CA GLN A 431 -10.43 -17.01 11.18
C GLN A 431 -11.83 -17.48 11.60
N LEU A 432 -12.71 -17.84 10.65
CA LEU A 432 -14.05 -18.34 10.98
C LEU A 432 -14.01 -19.60 11.84
N ALA A 433 -13.09 -20.52 11.56
CA ALA A 433 -12.98 -21.80 12.25
C ALA A 433 -12.70 -21.68 13.76
N ILE A 434 -12.02 -20.60 14.18
CA ILE A 434 -11.62 -20.35 15.57
C ILE A 434 -12.41 -19.22 16.26
N SER A 435 -13.31 -18.58 15.53
CA SER A 435 -14.09 -17.45 16.03
C SER A 435 -15.40 -17.91 16.69
N ASP A 436 -15.78 -17.27 17.79
CA ASP A 436 -17.02 -17.55 18.50
C ASP A 436 -18.20 -16.81 17.86
N VAL A 437 -18.45 -17.13 16.60
CA VAL A 437 -19.51 -16.53 15.77
C VAL A 437 -20.41 -17.59 15.16
N LEU A 438 -21.61 -17.19 14.77
CA LEU A 438 -22.52 -17.97 13.94
C LEU A 438 -22.62 -17.31 12.56
N VAL A 439 -22.30 -18.04 11.50
CA VAL A 439 -22.56 -17.62 10.13
C VAL A 439 -24.04 -17.85 9.82
N LEU A 440 -24.71 -16.81 9.36
CA LEU A 440 -26.14 -16.87 9.04
C LEU A 440 -26.35 -17.33 7.59
N GLU A 441 -27.48 -18.00 7.35
CA GLU A 441 -27.90 -18.41 6.02
C GLU A 441 -28.49 -17.24 5.23
N ASP A 442 -28.03 -17.02 4.00
CA ASP A 442 -28.63 -16.11 3.03
C ASP A 442 -29.86 -16.76 2.39
N ASP A 443 -31.00 -16.72 3.10
CA ASP A 443 -32.25 -17.38 2.73
C ASP A 443 -32.92 -16.84 1.47
N LYS A 444 -32.50 -15.64 0.98
CA LYS A 444 -32.98 -15.07 -0.30
C LYS A 444 -31.95 -15.18 -1.42
N LYS A 445 -30.77 -15.77 -1.16
CA LYS A 445 -29.68 -15.95 -2.13
C LYS A 445 -29.29 -14.63 -2.84
N MET A 446 -29.01 -13.62 -2.03
CA MET A 446 -28.69 -12.28 -2.51
C MET A 446 -27.31 -12.23 -3.19
N TYR A 447 -26.35 -12.95 -2.63
CA TYR A 447 -24.99 -12.87 -3.13
C TYR A 447 -24.77 -13.70 -4.39
N PRO A 448 -24.12 -13.11 -5.42
CA PRO A 448 -23.75 -13.83 -6.63
C PRO A 448 -22.59 -14.80 -6.42
N SER A 449 -22.21 -15.50 -7.48
CA SER A 449 -20.99 -16.29 -7.50
C SER A 449 -19.74 -15.41 -7.66
N TYR A 450 -18.72 -15.69 -6.85
CA TYR A 450 -17.41 -15.03 -6.88
C TYR A 450 -16.31 -16.07 -7.03
N ARG A 451 -16.32 -16.83 -8.14
CA ARG A 451 -15.24 -17.79 -8.41
C ARG A 451 -13.94 -17.05 -8.73
N ALA A 452 -12.88 -17.47 -8.08
CA ALA A 452 -11.56 -16.87 -8.28
C ALA A 452 -10.85 -17.48 -9.49
N GLY A 453 -10.14 -16.62 -10.25
CA GLY A 453 -9.34 -17.03 -11.40
C GLY A 453 -8.21 -16.06 -11.68
N THR A 454 -7.36 -16.37 -12.66
CA THR A 454 -6.25 -15.50 -13.08
C THR A 454 -6.66 -14.65 -14.27
N VAL A 455 -6.66 -13.35 -14.10
CA VAL A 455 -6.81 -12.36 -15.18
C VAL A 455 -5.43 -11.96 -15.70
N VAL A 456 -5.24 -12.02 -17.02
CA VAL A 456 -3.96 -11.78 -17.70
C VAL A 456 -4.16 -10.82 -18.87
N ARG A 457 -3.18 -9.97 -19.14
CA ARG A 457 -3.14 -9.16 -20.38
C ARG A 457 -2.91 -10.05 -21.59
N SER A 458 -3.73 -9.90 -22.62
CA SER A 458 -3.62 -10.70 -23.84
C SER A 458 -2.28 -10.54 -24.56
N GLU A 459 -1.67 -9.36 -24.46
CA GLU A 459 -0.35 -9.08 -25.02
C GLU A 459 0.73 -9.97 -24.40
N ILE A 460 0.66 -10.17 -23.07
CA ILE A 460 1.61 -11.01 -22.32
C ILE A 460 1.49 -12.47 -22.74
N LEU A 461 0.25 -12.98 -22.92
CA LEU A 461 0.03 -14.33 -23.44
C LEU A 461 0.53 -14.52 -24.89
N SER A 462 0.53 -13.43 -25.66
CA SER A 462 1.08 -13.44 -27.04
C SER A 462 2.60 -13.34 -27.04
N GLU A 463 3.19 -12.57 -26.11
CA GLU A 463 4.64 -12.39 -25.98
C GLU A 463 5.31 -13.63 -25.36
N TYR A 464 4.63 -14.27 -24.41
CA TYR A 464 5.09 -15.47 -23.69
C TYR A 464 4.05 -16.59 -23.76
N PRO A 465 3.93 -17.29 -24.91
CA PRO A 465 2.92 -18.34 -25.11
C PRO A 465 3.02 -19.51 -24.10
N GLU A 466 4.23 -19.75 -23.55
CA GLU A 466 4.48 -20.75 -22.53
C GLU A 466 3.79 -20.46 -21.21
N LEU A 467 3.37 -19.22 -20.96
CA LEU A 467 2.72 -18.81 -19.71
C LEU A 467 1.33 -19.43 -19.55
N LYS A 468 0.56 -19.50 -20.63
CA LYS A 468 -0.83 -20.00 -20.57
C LYS A 468 -0.93 -21.43 -20.03
N PRO A 469 -0.22 -22.45 -20.53
CA PRO A 469 -0.28 -23.81 -19.99
C PRO A 469 0.21 -23.90 -18.54
N VAL A 470 1.12 -23.03 -18.10
CA VAL A 470 1.57 -22.97 -16.71
C VAL A 470 0.43 -22.49 -15.80
N LEU A 471 -0.26 -21.40 -16.17
CA LEU A 471 -1.39 -20.87 -15.41
C LEU A 471 -2.57 -21.83 -15.38
N GLU A 472 -2.82 -22.58 -16.48
CA GLU A 472 -3.88 -23.57 -16.57
C GLU A 472 -3.69 -24.76 -15.60
N LYS A 473 -2.48 -25.03 -15.09
CA LYS A 473 -2.25 -26.03 -14.04
C LYS A 473 -3.03 -25.76 -12.76
N LEU A 474 -3.41 -24.49 -12.52
CA LEU A 474 -4.22 -24.09 -11.37
C LEU A 474 -5.73 -24.26 -11.58
N ASN A 475 -6.18 -24.81 -12.72
CA ASN A 475 -7.59 -25.07 -12.97
C ASN A 475 -8.18 -26.07 -11.97
N ASN A 476 -9.21 -25.62 -11.23
CA ASN A 476 -9.99 -26.47 -10.31
C ASN A 476 -9.16 -27.25 -9.28
N ILE A 477 -7.99 -26.72 -8.86
CA ILE A 477 -7.15 -27.39 -7.85
C ILE A 477 -7.59 -27.08 -6.42
N LEU A 478 -8.40 -26.06 -6.21
CA LEU A 478 -8.89 -25.59 -4.91
C LEU A 478 -10.41 -25.75 -4.83
N ASP A 479 -10.91 -26.11 -3.66
CA ASP A 479 -12.31 -25.93 -3.27
C ASP A 479 -12.41 -24.94 -2.11
N ASP A 480 -13.63 -24.55 -1.73
CA ASP A 480 -13.87 -23.54 -0.68
C ASP A 480 -13.22 -23.96 0.64
N LYS A 481 -13.33 -25.24 1.00
CA LYS A 481 -12.75 -25.77 2.24
C LYS A 481 -11.23 -25.73 2.20
N THR A 482 -10.63 -26.17 1.12
CA THR A 482 -9.17 -26.15 0.95
C THR A 482 -8.64 -24.72 1.04
N MET A 483 -9.31 -23.76 0.39
CA MET A 483 -8.87 -22.37 0.45
C MET A 483 -9.00 -21.79 1.87
N ALA A 484 -10.08 -22.10 2.57
CA ALA A 484 -10.26 -21.71 3.98
C ALA A 484 -9.18 -22.33 4.88
N ASP A 485 -8.81 -23.60 4.67
CA ASP A 485 -7.74 -24.27 5.41
C ASP A 485 -6.36 -23.62 5.16
N LEU A 486 -6.06 -23.24 3.91
CA LEU A 486 -4.83 -22.52 3.56
C LEU A 486 -4.79 -21.13 4.22
N ASN A 487 -5.90 -20.40 4.18
CA ASN A 487 -6.02 -19.11 4.87
C ASN A 487 -5.85 -19.27 6.39
N TYR A 488 -6.42 -20.32 7.00
CA TYR A 488 -6.27 -20.63 8.41
C TYR A 488 -4.81 -20.84 8.82
N GLN A 489 -4.03 -21.55 8.01
CA GLN A 489 -2.60 -21.78 8.26
C GLN A 489 -1.83 -20.47 8.34
N VAL A 490 -2.17 -19.48 7.51
CA VAL A 490 -1.53 -18.15 7.55
C VAL A 490 -2.07 -17.32 8.71
N GLU A 491 -3.39 -17.18 8.84
CA GLU A 491 -4.03 -16.21 9.74
C GLU A 491 -4.01 -16.65 11.21
N SER A 492 -4.04 -17.95 11.46
CA SER A 492 -4.17 -18.51 12.81
C SER A 492 -2.95 -19.30 13.27
N GLU A 493 -2.31 -20.06 12.38
CA GLU A 493 -1.08 -20.78 12.70
C GLU A 493 0.17 -19.93 12.49
N GLY A 494 0.05 -18.78 11.79
CA GLY A 494 1.14 -17.84 11.55
C GLY A 494 2.18 -18.33 10.53
N LYS A 495 1.81 -19.29 9.68
CA LYS A 495 2.66 -19.70 8.55
C LYS A 495 2.77 -18.58 7.52
N LYS A 496 3.84 -18.59 6.74
CA LYS A 496 4.02 -17.64 5.64
C LYS A 496 3.17 -18.05 4.44
N PRO A 497 2.51 -17.12 3.74
CA PRO A 497 1.79 -17.43 2.50
C PRO A 497 2.65 -18.16 1.46
N GLU A 498 3.95 -17.83 1.41
CA GLU A 498 4.93 -18.46 0.52
C GLU A 498 5.13 -19.94 0.84
N ASP A 499 5.24 -20.28 2.13
CA ASP A 499 5.43 -21.67 2.57
C ASP A 499 4.13 -22.47 2.35
N VAL A 500 2.97 -21.88 2.70
CA VAL A 500 1.66 -22.51 2.51
C VAL A 500 1.39 -22.80 1.02
N ALA A 501 1.66 -21.83 0.14
CA ALA A 501 1.50 -22.00 -1.30
C ALA A 501 2.42 -23.13 -1.85
N ARG A 502 3.68 -23.13 -1.42
CA ARG A 502 4.67 -24.14 -1.83
C ARG A 502 4.31 -25.53 -1.33
N GLU A 503 4.00 -25.69 -0.04
CA GLU A 503 3.61 -26.97 0.55
C GLU A 503 2.40 -27.55 -0.20
N TYR A 504 1.39 -26.72 -0.49
CA TYR A 504 0.20 -27.15 -1.21
C TYR A 504 0.49 -27.58 -2.66
N LEU A 505 1.28 -26.79 -3.40
CA LEU A 505 1.64 -27.14 -4.77
C LEU A 505 2.48 -28.43 -4.84
N GLN A 506 3.36 -28.67 -3.86
CA GLN A 506 4.11 -29.93 -3.74
C GLN A 506 3.20 -31.10 -3.43
N GLU A 507 2.24 -30.95 -2.51
CA GLU A 507 1.22 -31.97 -2.21
C GLU A 507 0.42 -32.36 -3.46
N LYS A 508 0.10 -31.40 -4.31
CA LYS A 508 -0.60 -31.63 -5.59
C LYS A 508 0.32 -32.14 -6.71
N GLY A 509 1.62 -32.28 -6.46
CA GLY A 509 2.59 -32.74 -7.47
C GLY A 509 2.82 -31.73 -8.60
N LEU A 510 2.51 -30.45 -8.37
CA LEU A 510 2.69 -29.35 -9.33
C LEU A 510 4.03 -28.64 -9.18
N LEU A 511 4.68 -28.79 -8.02
CA LEU A 511 5.99 -28.21 -7.73
C LEU A 511 6.98 -29.29 -7.30
N GLU A 512 8.21 -29.22 -7.84
CA GLU A 512 9.28 -30.14 -7.46
C GLU A 512 9.75 -29.91 -6.02
N ALA A 513 10.05 -30.99 -5.31
CA ALA A 513 10.68 -30.89 -3.99
C ALA A 513 12.11 -30.37 -4.16
N ARG A 514 12.36 -29.18 -3.62
CA ARG A 514 13.72 -28.61 -3.58
C ARG A 514 14.44 -29.00 -2.30
#